data_f0c3f3c416242edab60e7ae18a328a0d
#
_entry.id   f0c3f3c416242edab60e7ae18a328a0d
#
_cell.length_a   1.000
_cell.length_b   1.000
_cell.length_c   1.000
_cell.angle_alpha   90.00
_cell.angle_beta   90.00
_cell.angle_gamma   90.00
#
_symmetry.space_group_name_H-M   'P 1'
#
loop_
_entity.id
_entity.type
_entity.pdbx_description
1 polymer ?
#
loop_
_entity_poly.entity_id
_entity_poly.type
_entity_poly.pdbx_seq_one_letter_code
_entity_poly.pdbx_strand_id
1 'polypeptide(L)'
;MNKMRAGISAENAELPAGSGKERNMRKIDETAYIAEGAKIIKDVVLEKNSSVWFNAVLRGDEEQIIIGEGSNVQDNCVIHVGPECPTVLGKGVTVGHLTLLHGCRIGDNTLVGMNSTIMNGAVIGKNCVIGAGSLITKGTVIPDNSLAFGRPAKIVRNVTDKEIESNRYDADFYIKEAAEYREADR
;
A
#
# COMPACT_ATOMS: atom_id res chain seq x y z
N MET A 1 30.48 19.24 -11.86
CA MET A 1 30.34 18.24 -10.79
C MET A 1 29.78 18.97 -9.56
N ASN A 2 28.49 18.91 -9.33
CA ASN A 2 27.88 19.47 -8.12
C ASN A 2 26.79 18.50 -7.65
N LYS A 3 27.06 17.84 -6.53
CA LYS A 3 26.15 16.88 -5.90
C LYS A 3 25.09 17.67 -5.14
N MET A 4 23.88 17.80 -5.70
CA MET A 4 22.72 18.15 -4.91
C MET A 4 22.29 16.93 -4.12
N ARG A 5 22.65 16.87 -2.85
CA ARG A 5 21.98 16.02 -1.86
C ARG A 5 20.71 16.75 -1.44
N ALA A 6 19.58 16.34 -2.00
CA ALA A 6 18.30 16.70 -1.43
C ALA A 6 18.12 15.93 -0.13
N GLY A 7 18.03 16.65 0.99
CA GLY A 7 17.75 16.09 2.30
C GLY A 7 16.32 15.57 2.33
N ILE A 8 16.15 14.27 2.47
CA ILE A 8 14.87 13.66 2.81
C ILE A 8 14.78 13.73 4.33
N SER A 9 13.94 14.62 4.85
CA SER A 9 13.51 14.56 6.24
C SER A 9 12.61 13.33 6.40
N ALA A 10 13.19 12.24 6.89
CA ALA A 10 12.43 11.14 7.42
C ALA A 10 11.79 11.64 8.73
N GLU A 11 10.63 12.25 8.68
CA GLU A 11 9.76 12.35 9.84
C GLU A 11 9.26 10.94 10.12
N ASN A 12 10.00 10.30 11.02
CA ASN A 12 9.68 9.03 11.63
C ASN A 12 8.34 9.17 12.35
N ALA A 13 7.27 8.64 11.78
CA ALA A 13 6.19 8.15 12.60
C ALA A 13 6.78 6.97 13.39
N GLU A 14 7.20 7.22 14.63
CA GLU A 14 7.64 6.20 15.57
C GLU A 14 6.48 5.23 15.77
N LEU A 15 6.61 4.03 15.21
CA LEU A 15 5.79 2.91 15.62
C LEU A 15 6.24 2.52 17.03
N PRO A 16 5.31 2.30 17.99
CA PRO A 16 5.66 1.83 19.31
C PRO A 16 6.44 0.51 19.18
N ALA A 17 7.62 0.46 19.77
CA ALA A 17 8.44 -0.75 19.87
C ALA A 17 7.64 -1.82 20.61
N GLY A 18 7.07 -2.76 19.89
CA GLY A 18 6.27 -3.87 20.43
C GLY A 18 7.15 -4.93 21.03
N SER A 19 7.29 -4.92 22.34
CA SER A 19 7.77 -6.06 23.16
C SER A 19 6.92 -7.31 22.89
N GLY A 20 7.57 -8.47 22.70
CA GLY A 20 6.97 -9.77 22.42
C GLY A 20 5.77 -10.15 23.32
N LYS A 21 4.59 -9.82 22.86
CA LYS A 21 3.31 -10.28 23.37
C LYS A 21 2.44 -10.66 22.18
N GLU A 22 1.61 -11.67 22.34
CA GLU A 22 0.67 -12.24 21.40
C GLU A 22 0.15 -11.23 20.35
N ARG A 23 0.82 -11.14 19.21
CA ARG A 23 0.41 -10.34 18.06
C ARG A 23 -0.72 -11.07 17.32
N ASN A 24 -1.92 -10.99 17.84
CA ASN A 24 -3.09 -11.63 17.26
C ASN A 24 -4.28 -10.67 17.17
N MET A 25 -4.02 -9.38 16.96
CA MET A 25 -5.06 -8.36 17.00
C MET A 25 -5.34 -7.81 15.60
N ARG A 26 -6.32 -8.43 14.92
CA ARG A 26 -6.98 -7.74 13.81
C ARG A 26 -7.70 -6.51 14.35
N LYS A 27 -7.44 -5.36 13.74
CA LYS A 27 -8.19 -4.13 13.99
C LYS A 27 -8.82 -3.70 12.67
N ILE A 28 -10.09 -3.95 12.52
CA ILE A 28 -10.85 -3.65 11.31
C ILE A 28 -11.87 -2.57 11.65
N ASP A 29 -11.78 -1.42 10.99
CA ASP A 29 -12.76 -0.36 11.11
C ASP A 29 -14.11 -0.84 10.57
N GLU A 30 -15.22 -0.41 11.17
CA GLU A 30 -16.58 -0.82 10.81
C GLU A 30 -16.98 -0.40 9.37
N THR A 31 -16.30 0.63 8.84
CA THR A 31 -16.51 1.10 7.47
C THR A 31 -15.63 0.40 6.44
N ALA A 32 -14.67 -0.42 6.88
CA ALA A 32 -13.83 -1.18 5.97
C ALA A 32 -14.64 -2.28 5.25
N TYR A 33 -14.30 -2.54 3.99
CA TYR A 33 -14.90 -3.60 3.19
C TYR A 33 -13.92 -4.76 2.96
N ILE A 34 -14.40 -5.98 3.12
CA ILE A 34 -13.64 -7.20 2.84
C ILE A 34 -14.51 -8.08 1.93
N ALA A 35 -14.10 -8.19 0.67
CA ALA A 35 -14.81 -8.96 -0.34
C ALA A 35 -14.73 -10.47 -0.08
N GLU A 36 -15.64 -11.23 -0.68
CA GLU A 36 -15.65 -12.69 -0.64
C GLU A 36 -14.32 -13.27 -1.12
N GLY A 37 -13.86 -14.33 -0.46
CA GLY A 37 -12.60 -15.01 -0.75
C GLY A 37 -11.35 -14.28 -0.23
N ALA A 38 -11.41 -13.01 0.15
CA ALA A 38 -10.27 -12.33 0.75
C ALA A 38 -9.88 -12.95 2.10
N LYS A 39 -8.58 -13.03 2.38
CA LYS A 39 -8.04 -13.64 3.61
C LYS A 39 -7.27 -12.61 4.42
N ILE A 40 -7.76 -12.32 5.62
CA ILE A 40 -7.10 -11.43 6.59
C ILE A 40 -6.56 -12.28 7.72
N ILE A 41 -5.24 -12.37 7.85
CA ILE A 41 -4.56 -13.32 8.73
C ILE A 41 -3.67 -12.57 9.72
N LYS A 42 -3.89 -12.83 11.02
CA LYS A 42 -3.13 -12.30 12.18
C LYS A 42 -3.14 -10.76 12.27
N ASP A 43 -1.98 -10.11 12.44
CA ASP A 43 -1.85 -8.70 12.78
C ASP A 43 -2.06 -7.80 11.55
N VAL A 44 -3.33 -7.49 11.26
CA VAL A 44 -3.74 -6.64 10.15
C VAL A 44 -4.65 -5.55 10.68
N VAL A 45 -4.32 -4.30 10.33
CA VAL A 45 -5.14 -3.11 10.58
C VAL A 45 -5.74 -2.65 9.27
N LEU A 46 -7.06 -2.56 9.22
CA LEU A 46 -7.81 -1.92 8.14
C LEU A 46 -8.43 -0.64 8.70
N GLU A 47 -7.96 0.50 8.23
CA GLU A 47 -8.47 1.80 8.67
C GLU A 47 -9.78 2.16 7.96
N LYS A 48 -10.37 3.28 8.37
CA LYS A 48 -11.66 3.79 7.89
C LYS A 48 -11.73 3.81 6.35
N ASN A 49 -12.85 3.32 5.81
CA ASN A 49 -13.14 3.28 4.38
C ASN A 49 -12.07 2.54 3.53
N SER A 50 -11.19 1.76 4.15
CA SER A 50 -10.29 0.91 3.39
C SER A 50 -11.03 -0.29 2.80
N SER A 51 -10.49 -0.89 1.72
CA SER A 51 -11.12 -2.06 1.10
C SER A 51 -10.12 -3.11 0.66
N VAL A 52 -10.51 -4.38 0.83
CA VAL A 52 -9.75 -5.56 0.40
C VAL A 52 -10.65 -6.41 -0.50
N TRP A 53 -10.25 -6.54 -1.76
CA TRP A 53 -11.09 -7.08 -2.80
C TRP A 53 -10.92 -8.61 -2.98
N PHE A 54 -11.62 -9.18 -3.93
CA PHE A 54 -11.81 -10.61 -4.08
C PHE A 54 -10.50 -11.40 -4.13
N ASN A 55 -10.42 -12.45 -3.32
CA ASN A 55 -9.28 -13.36 -3.24
C ASN A 55 -7.93 -12.72 -2.86
N ALA A 56 -7.89 -11.47 -2.42
CA ALA A 56 -6.66 -10.88 -1.89
C ALA A 56 -6.27 -11.56 -0.56
N VAL A 57 -4.96 -11.68 -0.32
CA VAL A 57 -4.41 -12.30 0.90
C VAL A 57 -3.53 -11.31 1.63
N LEU A 58 -3.91 -10.95 2.85
CA LEU A 58 -3.13 -10.13 3.76
C LEU A 58 -2.71 -10.99 4.95
N ARG A 59 -1.40 -11.30 5.07
CA ARG A 59 -0.88 -12.18 6.11
C ARG A 59 0.20 -11.48 6.95
N GLY A 60 -0.22 -10.96 8.11
CA GLY A 60 0.63 -10.26 9.09
C GLY A 60 1.08 -11.20 10.21
N ASP A 61 1.86 -12.23 9.90
CA ASP A 61 2.25 -13.26 10.86
C ASP A 61 3.62 -13.05 11.51
N GLU A 62 4.48 -12.24 10.93
CA GLU A 62 5.79 -11.86 11.45
C GLU A 62 5.81 -10.41 11.91
N GLU A 63 5.18 -9.52 11.15
CA GLU A 63 5.03 -8.10 11.44
C GLU A 63 3.63 -7.62 11.06
N GLN A 64 3.30 -6.38 11.40
CA GLN A 64 1.99 -5.79 11.17
C GLN A 64 1.81 -5.37 9.70
N ILE A 65 0.59 -5.56 9.19
CA ILE A 65 0.10 -4.93 7.97
C ILE A 65 -0.86 -3.80 8.34
N ILE A 66 -0.65 -2.61 7.78
CA ILE A 66 -1.55 -1.46 7.95
C ILE A 66 -2.04 -1.02 6.58
N ILE A 67 -3.35 -1.01 6.39
CA ILE A 67 -4.02 -0.43 5.21
C ILE A 67 -4.66 0.87 5.66
N GLY A 68 -4.09 1.98 5.24
CA GLY A 68 -4.49 3.33 5.64
C GLY A 68 -5.88 3.72 5.13
N GLU A 69 -6.42 4.78 5.71
CA GLU A 69 -7.77 5.30 5.41
C GLU A 69 -7.99 5.49 3.91
N GLY A 70 -9.11 4.97 3.39
CA GLY A 70 -9.50 5.09 1.99
C GLY A 70 -8.63 4.33 1.00
N SER A 71 -7.66 3.53 1.47
CA SER A 71 -6.82 2.73 0.59
C SER A 71 -7.50 1.44 0.17
N ASN A 72 -7.18 0.97 -1.04
CA ASN A 72 -7.76 -0.25 -1.58
C ASN A 72 -6.68 -1.25 -2.02
N VAL A 73 -6.95 -2.53 -1.75
CA VAL A 73 -6.13 -3.67 -2.17
C VAL A 73 -6.99 -4.52 -3.08
N GLN A 74 -6.72 -4.45 -4.39
CA GLN A 74 -7.56 -5.05 -5.41
C GLN A 74 -7.42 -6.57 -5.53
N ASP A 75 -8.18 -7.15 -6.43
CA ASP A 75 -8.35 -8.60 -6.55
C ASP A 75 -7.02 -9.34 -6.74
N ASN A 76 -6.92 -10.51 -6.09
CA ASN A 76 -5.79 -11.41 -6.17
C ASN A 76 -4.44 -10.79 -5.74
N CYS A 77 -4.44 -9.67 -5.02
CA CYS A 77 -3.23 -9.14 -4.42
C CYS A 77 -2.74 -10.00 -3.27
N VAL A 78 -1.43 -10.02 -3.06
CA VAL A 78 -0.81 -10.66 -1.90
C VAL A 78 0.00 -9.62 -1.13
N ILE A 79 -0.32 -9.45 0.15
CA ILE A 79 0.45 -8.60 1.07
C ILE A 79 1.01 -9.48 2.18
N HIS A 80 2.32 -9.47 2.30
CA HIS A 80 3.01 -10.16 3.38
C HIS A 80 4.05 -9.24 4.03
N VAL A 81 4.69 -9.76 5.03
CA VAL A 81 5.67 -9.08 5.87
C VAL A 81 6.90 -9.98 6.03
N GLY A 82 7.98 -9.44 6.50
CA GLY A 82 9.15 -10.19 6.91
C GLY A 82 9.62 -9.74 8.29
N PRO A 83 10.60 -10.41 8.90
CA PRO A 83 11.16 -10.00 10.19
C PRO A 83 11.59 -8.53 10.14
N GLU A 84 11.11 -7.72 11.08
CA GLU A 84 11.40 -6.28 11.18
C GLU A 84 10.99 -5.45 9.95
N CYS A 85 10.17 -6.02 9.07
CA CYS A 85 9.71 -5.40 7.83
C CYS A 85 8.18 -5.42 7.75
N PRO A 86 7.46 -4.53 8.45
CA PRO A 86 6.01 -4.37 8.32
C PRO A 86 5.65 -3.86 6.92
N THR A 87 4.42 -4.12 6.48
CA THR A 87 3.87 -3.50 5.27
C THR A 87 2.86 -2.42 5.65
N VAL A 88 3.13 -1.19 5.22
CA VAL A 88 2.33 -0.03 5.59
C VAL A 88 1.91 0.74 4.34
N LEU A 89 0.62 0.87 4.14
CA LEU A 89 0.02 1.76 3.15
C LEU A 89 -0.48 3.01 3.86
N GLY A 90 -0.15 4.17 3.33
CA GLY A 90 -0.70 5.47 3.74
C GLY A 90 -2.17 5.62 3.38
N LYS A 91 -2.68 6.84 3.35
CA LYS A 91 -4.08 7.14 3.02
C LYS A 91 -4.30 7.24 1.51
N GLY A 92 -5.44 6.75 1.03
CA GLY A 92 -5.83 6.84 -0.37
C GLY A 92 -4.85 6.15 -1.33
N VAL A 93 -4.20 5.06 -0.89
CA VAL A 93 -3.31 4.26 -1.73
C VAL A 93 -4.14 3.27 -2.53
N THR A 94 -3.92 3.22 -3.84
CA THR A 94 -4.52 2.20 -4.72
C THR A 94 -3.49 1.13 -5.06
N VAL A 95 -3.78 -0.12 -4.70
CA VAL A 95 -2.96 -1.29 -5.05
C VAL A 95 -3.69 -2.09 -6.11
N GLY A 96 -3.22 -1.99 -7.36
CA GLY A 96 -3.82 -2.65 -8.52
C GLY A 96 -3.76 -4.16 -8.47
N HIS A 97 -4.69 -4.80 -9.15
CA HIS A 97 -4.89 -6.26 -9.21
C HIS A 97 -3.58 -7.05 -9.38
N LEU A 98 -3.49 -8.25 -8.79
CA LEU A 98 -2.35 -9.17 -8.91
C LEU A 98 -1.02 -8.61 -8.38
N THR A 99 -1.03 -7.58 -7.56
CA THR A 99 0.19 -6.98 -7.00
C THR A 99 0.68 -7.76 -5.78
N LEU A 100 2.01 -7.91 -5.66
CA LEU A 100 2.68 -8.46 -4.49
C LEU A 100 3.40 -7.34 -3.73
N LEU A 101 3.01 -7.14 -2.47
CA LEU A 101 3.71 -6.26 -1.53
C LEU A 101 4.34 -7.10 -0.42
N HIS A 102 5.62 -6.87 -0.13
CA HIS A 102 6.32 -7.62 0.90
C HIS A 102 7.24 -6.71 1.72
N GLY A 103 6.85 -6.43 2.98
CA GLY A 103 7.67 -5.67 3.92
C GLY A 103 8.07 -4.27 3.42
N CYS A 104 7.11 -3.46 2.95
CA CYS A 104 7.37 -2.16 2.31
C CYS A 104 6.49 -1.05 2.88
N ARG A 105 6.84 0.20 2.57
CA ARG A 105 6.07 1.38 2.93
C ARG A 105 5.66 2.14 1.68
N ILE A 106 4.40 2.56 1.61
CA ILE A 106 3.83 3.30 0.49
C ILE A 106 3.12 4.52 1.03
N GLY A 107 3.55 5.69 0.60
CA GLY A 107 3.02 6.99 1.03
C GLY A 107 1.65 7.30 0.45
N ASP A 108 1.00 8.30 1.04
CA ASP A 108 -0.38 8.70 0.73
C ASP A 108 -0.59 8.99 -0.76
N ASN A 109 -1.81 8.75 -1.24
CA ASN A 109 -2.24 9.07 -2.59
C ASN A 109 -1.33 8.48 -3.70
N THR A 110 -0.77 7.30 -3.46
CA THR A 110 0.11 6.62 -4.42
C THR A 110 -0.64 5.48 -5.11
N LEU A 111 -0.47 5.41 -6.43
CA LEU A 111 -0.97 4.30 -7.25
C LEU A 111 0.15 3.28 -7.48
N VAL A 112 -0.10 2.03 -7.12
CA VAL A 112 0.71 0.87 -7.50
C VAL A 112 -0.01 0.13 -8.61
N GLY A 113 0.52 0.21 -9.83
CA GLY A 113 -0.07 -0.43 -11.00
C GLY A 113 -0.11 -1.95 -10.90
N MET A 114 -1.09 -2.54 -11.58
CA MET A 114 -1.39 -3.97 -11.60
C MET A 114 -0.16 -4.85 -11.84
N ASN A 115 -0.14 -6.05 -11.26
CA ASN A 115 0.91 -7.05 -11.45
C ASN A 115 2.33 -6.56 -11.10
N SER A 116 2.44 -5.63 -10.16
CA SER A 116 3.72 -5.14 -9.65
C SER A 116 4.23 -5.98 -8.49
N THR A 117 5.54 -5.94 -8.24
CA THR A 117 6.17 -6.59 -7.09
C THR A 117 7.01 -5.56 -6.34
N ILE A 118 6.73 -5.39 -5.05
CA ILE A 118 7.47 -4.46 -4.18
C ILE A 118 8.05 -5.23 -3.01
N MET A 119 9.39 -5.17 -2.87
CA MET A 119 10.15 -6.03 -1.97
C MET A 119 10.50 -5.34 -0.65
N ASN A 120 10.99 -6.15 0.30
CA ASN A 120 11.35 -5.75 1.67
C ASN A 120 12.16 -4.45 1.75
N GLY A 121 11.77 -3.60 2.68
CA GLY A 121 12.46 -2.34 2.96
C GLY A 121 12.35 -1.30 1.85
N ALA A 122 11.56 -1.56 0.80
CA ALA A 122 11.27 -0.54 -0.19
C ALA A 122 10.38 0.56 0.42
N VAL A 123 10.69 1.80 0.08
CA VAL A 123 9.92 2.98 0.51
C VAL A 123 9.50 3.76 -0.73
N ILE A 124 8.20 3.90 -0.91
CA ILE A 124 7.61 4.70 -1.99
C ILE A 124 6.96 5.92 -1.35
N GLY A 125 7.29 7.09 -1.84
CA GLY A 125 6.78 8.36 -1.34
C GLY A 125 5.31 8.59 -1.65
N LYS A 126 4.84 9.79 -1.34
CA LYS A 126 3.47 10.25 -1.60
C LYS A 126 3.27 10.67 -3.05
N ASN A 127 2.01 10.61 -3.51
CA ASN A 127 1.61 11.01 -4.85
C ASN A 127 2.42 10.32 -5.96
N CYS A 128 2.92 9.12 -5.73
CA CYS A 128 3.67 8.39 -6.75
C CYS A 128 2.75 7.59 -7.69
N VAL A 129 3.27 7.30 -8.86
CA VAL A 129 2.70 6.31 -9.79
C VAL A 129 3.75 5.25 -10.08
N ILE A 130 3.47 4.02 -9.67
CA ILE A 130 4.27 2.86 -10.03
C ILE A 130 3.56 2.18 -11.21
N GLY A 131 4.19 2.20 -12.37
CA GLY A 131 3.61 1.62 -13.59
C GLY A 131 3.39 0.11 -13.46
N ALA A 132 2.36 -0.40 -14.13
CA ALA A 132 2.00 -1.81 -14.07
C ALA A 132 3.16 -2.75 -14.43
N GLY A 133 3.22 -3.94 -13.81
CA GLY A 133 4.26 -4.94 -14.03
C GLY A 133 5.63 -4.57 -13.48
N SER A 134 5.75 -3.55 -12.64
CA SER A 134 7.04 -3.08 -12.11
C SER A 134 7.62 -4.02 -11.06
N LEU A 135 8.96 -4.00 -10.95
CA LEU A 135 9.70 -4.64 -9.87
C LEU A 135 10.47 -3.59 -9.07
N ILE A 136 9.98 -3.26 -7.88
CA ILE A 136 10.71 -2.43 -6.91
C ILE A 136 11.53 -3.38 -6.02
N THR A 137 12.83 -3.34 -6.18
CA THR A 137 13.75 -4.25 -5.47
C THR A 137 13.94 -3.85 -4.02
N LYS A 138 14.48 -4.77 -3.21
CA LYS A 138 14.74 -4.59 -1.78
C LYS A 138 15.48 -3.27 -1.49
N GLY A 139 14.95 -2.51 -0.51
CA GLY A 139 15.55 -1.27 -0.02
C GLY A 139 15.54 -0.10 -1.00
N THR A 140 14.82 -0.22 -2.11
CA THR A 140 14.68 0.89 -3.08
C THR A 140 13.86 2.02 -2.48
N VAL A 141 14.33 3.26 -2.63
CA VAL A 141 13.60 4.47 -2.24
C VAL A 141 13.13 5.20 -3.49
N ILE A 142 11.82 5.38 -3.61
CA ILE A 142 11.17 6.21 -4.63
C ILE A 142 10.68 7.48 -3.92
N PRO A 143 11.22 8.67 -4.22
CA PRO A 143 10.80 9.91 -3.57
C PRO A 143 9.38 10.32 -3.97
N ASP A 144 8.80 11.24 -3.19
CA ASP A 144 7.48 11.80 -3.45
C ASP A 144 7.34 12.32 -4.89
N ASN A 145 6.13 12.29 -5.42
CA ASN A 145 5.75 12.80 -6.73
C ASN A 145 6.53 12.16 -7.90
N SER A 146 6.90 10.89 -7.79
CA SER A 146 7.66 10.18 -8.82
C SER A 146 6.78 9.24 -9.64
N LEU A 147 6.99 9.24 -10.97
CA LEU A 147 6.59 8.14 -11.84
C LEU A 147 7.77 7.18 -11.99
N ALA A 148 7.57 5.93 -11.63
CA ALA A 148 8.58 4.88 -11.77
C ALA A 148 7.98 3.62 -12.40
N PHE A 149 8.70 2.96 -13.30
CA PHE A 149 8.30 1.66 -13.84
C PHE A 149 9.48 0.85 -14.37
N GLY A 150 9.23 -0.43 -14.65
CA GLY A 150 10.20 -1.36 -15.25
C GLY A 150 10.62 -2.48 -14.30
N ARG A 151 11.51 -3.37 -14.79
CA ARG A 151 12.01 -4.55 -14.05
C ARG A 151 13.54 -4.66 -14.19
N PRO A 152 14.32 -4.13 -13.24
CA PRO A 152 13.94 -3.34 -12.06
C PRO A 152 13.41 -1.95 -12.44
N ALA A 153 12.49 -1.42 -11.61
CA ALA A 153 11.89 -0.12 -11.86
C ALA A 153 12.91 1.02 -11.73
N LYS A 154 12.71 2.04 -12.56
CA LYS A 154 13.49 3.29 -12.55
C LYS A 154 12.53 4.47 -12.48
N ILE A 155 12.96 5.53 -11.82
CA ILE A 155 12.26 6.82 -11.85
C ILE A 155 12.43 7.39 -13.25
N VAL A 156 11.31 7.74 -13.88
CA VAL A 156 11.27 8.25 -15.26
C VAL A 156 11.14 9.76 -15.28
N ARG A 157 10.25 10.29 -14.42
CA ARG A 157 9.96 11.72 -14.29
C ARG A 157 9.15 11.97 -13.01
N ASN A 158 8.91 13.22 -12.71
CA ASN A 158 7.89 13.57 -11.75
C ASN A 158 6.49 13.29 -12.33
N VAL A 159 5.53 12.97 -11.46
CA VAL A 159 4.12 12.94 -11.83
C VAL A 159 3.60 14.34 -12.12
N THR A 160 2.54 14.42 -12.91
CA THR A 160 1.81 15.68 -13.17
C THR A 160 0.69 15.86 -12.15
N ASP A 161 0.17 17.10 -12.01
CA ASP A 161 -0.99 17.38 -11.16
C ASP A 161 -2.22 16.53 -11.56
N LYS A 162 -2.40 16.29 -12.86
CA LYS A 162 -3.48 15.43 -13.36
C LYS A 162 -3.33 13.98 -12.90
N GLU A 163 -2.11 13.45 -12.84
CA GLU A 163 -1.87 12.09 -12.31
C GLU A 163 -2.12 12.03 -10.80
N ILE A 164 -1.75 13.07 -10.06
CA ILE A 164 -2.06 13.18 -8.63
C ILE A 164 -3.58 13.21 -8.38
N GLU A 165 -4.32 13.97 -9.20
CA GLU A 165 -5.78 14.01 -9.16
C GLU A 165 -6.41 12.68 -9.55
N SER A 166 -5.87 12.00 -10.58
CA SER A 166 -6.29 10.67 -10.99
C SER A 166 -6.13 9.64 -9.86
N ASN A 167 -5.02 9.65 -9.14
CA ASN A 167 -4.82 8.77 -7.99
C ASN A 167 -5.89 8.97 -6.91
N ARG A 168 -6.27 10.23 -6.63
CA ARG A 168 -7.37 10.54 -5.69
C ARG A 168 -8.69 10.02 -6.19
N TYR A 169 -8.99 10.25 -7.47
CA TYR A 169 -10.22 9.77 -8.08
C TYR A 169 -10.33 8.24 -7.98
N ASP A 170 -9.24 7.52 -8.24
CA ASP A 170 -9.22 6.06 -8.14
C ASP A 170 -9.49 5.59 -6.70
N ALA A 171 -8.88 6.23 -5.70
CA ALA A 171 -9.14 5.90 -4.30
C ALA A 171 -10.60 6.20 -3.91
N ASP A 172 -11.13 7.37 -4.28
CA ASP A 172 -12.51 7.77 -4.01
C ASP A 172 -13.53 6.88 -4.73
N PHE A 173 -13.20 6.41 -5.93
CA PHE A 173 -14.00 5.44 -6.67
C PHE A 173 -14.14 4.14 -5.87
N TYR A 174 -13.01 3.58 -5.40
CA TYR A 174 -13.03 2.34 -4.61
C TYR A 174 -13.70 2.49 -3.24
N ILE A 175 -13.71 3.67 -2.63
CA ILE A 175 -14.50 3.93 -1.41
C ILE A 175 -15.99 3.79 -1.70
N LYS A 176 -16.47 4.34 -2.83
CA LYS A 176 -17.89 4.26 -3.23
C LYS A 176 -18.28 2.84 -3.60
N GLU A 177 -17.51 2.19 -4.45
CA GLU A 177 -17.73 0.78 -4.84
C GLU A 177 -17.80 -0.11 -3.58
N ALA A 178 -16.86 0.03 -2.64
CA ALA A 178 -16.87 -0.74 -1.42
C ALA A 178 -18.13 -0.52 -0.57
N ALA A 179 -18.66 0.70 -0.55
CA ALA A 179 -19.90 0.99 0.15
C ALA A 179 -21.12 0.31 -0.52
N GLU A 180 -21.18 0.33 -1.86
CA GLU A 180 -22.24 -0.32 -2.64
C GLU A 180 -22.22 -1.85 -2.47
N TYR A 181 -21.04 -2.48 -2.58
CA TYR A 181 -20.89 -3.91 -2.35
C TYR A 181 -21.30 -4.31 -0.93
N ARG A 182 -20.88 -3.54 0.08
CA ARG A 182 -21.24 -3.79 1.47
C ARG A 182 -22.75 -3.70 1.72
N GLU A 183 -23.47 -2.86 0.99
CA GLU A 183 -24.93 -2.78 1.07
C GLU A 183 -25.60 -3.98 0.38
N ALA A 184 -25.04 -4.44 -0.73
CA ALA A 184 -25.55 -5.58 -1.47
C ALA A 184 -25.36 -6.93 -0.74
N ASP A 185 -24.31 -7.05 0.09
CA ASP A 185 -23.96 -8.25 0.86
C ASP A 185 -24.75 -8.36 2.19
N ARG A 186 -25.65 -7.39 2.51
CA ARG A 186 -26.51 -7.38 3.71
C ARG A 186 -27.84 -8.06 3.45
#